data_d10aaa6a8e17b6305b04416270b5173e
#
_entry.id   d10aaa6a8e17b6305b04416270b5173e
#
_cell.length_a   1.000
_cell.length_b   1.000
_cell.length_c   1.000
_cell.angle_alpha   90.00
_cell.angle_beta   90.00
_cell.angle_gamma   90.00
#
_symmetry.space_group_name_H-M   'P 1'
#
loop_
_entity.id
_entity.type
_entity.pdbx_description
1 polymer ?
#
loop_
_entity_poly.entity_id
_entity_poly.type
_entity_poly.pdbx_seq_one_letter_code
_entity_poly.pdbx_strand_id
1 'polypeptide(L)'
;MDTLFYAHRGSSQKFAENTRAAYLQAIDEGADGIECDVHLSRDGVVVCHHDPTVDRTSDTTGEVAGFTLEELKKMDFSSYMPVVVPEEYGSTSDQLLSLVELLELIDERGTKMGLAIEIKHPSPYGHLLEEE
;
A
#
# COMPACT_ATOMS: atom_id res chain seq x y z
N MET A 1 -30.68 1.30 4.28
CA MET A 1 -29.65 1.31 3.22
C MET A 1 -28.28 1.27 3.85
N ASP A 2 -27.51 0.32 3.42
CA ASP A 2 -26.17 0.15 3.99
C ASP A 2 -25.17 1.11 3.39
N THR A 3 -24.40 1.77 4.25
CA THR A 3 -23.31 2.61 3.80
C THR A 3 -22.09 1.74 3.59
N LEU A 4 -21.47 1.88 2.42
CA LEU A 4 -20.21 1.16 2.16
C LEU A 4 -19.09 1.80 2.95
N PHE A 5 -18.23 0.96 3.54
CA PHE A 5 -17.06 1.40 4.28
C PHE A 5 -15.80 1.00 3.50
N TYR A 6 -15.04 2.01 3.06
CA TYR A 6 -13.75 1.81 2.43
C TYR A 6 -12.64 2.25 3.38
N ALA A 7 -11.69 1.36 3.61
CA ALA A 7 -10.55 1.65 4.47
C ALA A 7 -9.53 2.49 3.71
N HIS A 8 -9.39 3.75 4.10
CA HIS A 8 -8.47 4.70 3.49
C HIS A 8 -7.02 4.29 3.75
N ARG A 9 -6.30 3.91 2.70
CA ARG A 9 -4.92 3.39 2.78
C ARG A 9 -4.82 2.13 3.65
N GLY A 10 -5.88 1.31 3.63
CA GLY A 10 -6.04 0.19 4.54
C GLY A 10 -6.51 0.68 5.91
N SER A 11 -6.32 -0.12 6.95
CA SER A 11 -6.66 0.27 8.31
C SER A 11 -5.54 1.16 8.88
N SER A 12 -5.44 2.37 8.35
CA SER A 12 -4.32 3.29 8.60
C SER A 12 -4.29 3.87 10.00
N GLN A 13 -5.37 3.73 10.77
CA GLN A 13 -5.40 4.14 12.17
C GLN A 13 -4.77 3.07 13.08
N LYS A 14 -4.71 1.84 12.64
CA LYS A 14 -4.16 0.72 13.42
C LYS A 14 -2.75 0.35 13.01
N PHE A 15 -2.47 0.40 11.71
CA PHE A 15 -1.15 0.06 11.16
C PHE A 15 -0.73 1.13 10.16
N ALA A 16 0.54 1.10 9.78
CA ALA A 16 1.08 2.06 8.82
C ALA A 16 0.29 2.03 7.50
N GLU A 17 0.02 3.19 6.97
CA GLU A 17 -0.76 3.35 5.73
C GLU A 17 -0.14 2.62 4.54
N ASN A 18 -0.99 2.11 3.65
CA ASN A 18 -0.57 1.45 2.40
C ASN A 18 0.42 0.30 2.60
N THR A 19 0.30 -0.43 3.71
CA THR A 19 1.15 -1.58 4.00
C THR A 19 0.35 -2.87 4.02
N ARG A 20 1.05 -3.99 3.93
CA ARG A 20 0.44 -5.33 4.05
C ARG A 20 -0.42 -5.42 5.31
N ALA A 21 0.12 -4.99 6.45
CA ALA A 21 -0.60 -5.07 7.73
C ALA A 21 -1.89 -4.26 7.71
N ALA A 22 -1.85 -3.04 7.18
CA ALA A 22 -3.03 -2.18 7.10
C ALA A 22 -4.11 -2.78 6.20
N TYR A 23 -3.71 -3.36 5.08
CA TYR A 23 -4.65 -3.98 4.15
C TYR A 23 -5.26 -5.26 4.74
N LEU A 24 -4.45 -6.12 5.34
CA LEU A 24 -4.94 -7.35 5.97
C LEU A 24 -5.89 -7.04 7.13
N GLN A 25 -5.56 -6.04 7.94
CA GLN A 25 -6.44 -5.62 9.03
C GLN A 25 -7.78 -5.12 8.50
N ALA A 26 -7.78 -4.35 7.40
CA ALA A 26 -9.00 -3.86 6.79
C ALA A 26 -9.89 -5.02 6.32
N ILE A 27 -9.29 -6.04 5.72
CA ILE A 27 -10.02 -7.22 5.27
C ILE A 27 -10.62 -7.95 6.48
N ASP A 28 -9.82 -8.16 7.52
CA ASP A 28 -10.25 -8.87 8.71
C ASP A 28 -11.34 -8.12 9.49
N GLU A 29 -11.36 -6.78 9.37
CA GLU A 29 -12.40 -5.95 9.99
C GLU A 29 -13.71 -5.93 9.19
N GLY A 30 -13.71 -6.54 8.02
CA GLY A 30 -14.90 -6.59 7.18
C GLY A 30 -15.17 -5.33 6.37
N ALA A 31 -14.14 -4.58 6.03
CA ALA A 31 -14.31 -3.43 5.15
C ALA A 31 -14.92 -3.85 3.82
N ASP A 32 -15.76 -2.99 3.26
CA ASP A 32 -16.37 -3.24 1.94
C ASP A 32 -15.37 -3.05 0.82
N GLY A 33 -14.34 -2.26 1.06
CA GLY A 33 -13.29 -2.03 0.09
C GLY A 33 -12.08 -1.37 0.73
N ILE A 34 -11.04 -1.22 -0.06
CA ILE A 34 -9.78 -0.60 0.33
C ILE A 34 -9.50 0.54 -0.64
N GLU A 35 -9.05 1.66 -0.12
CA GLU A 35 -8.51 2.74 -0.94
C GLU A 35 -6.98 2.68 -0.82
N CYS A 36 -6.28 2.71 -1.94
CA CYS A 36 -4.82 2.74 -1.95
C CYS A 36 -4.32 3.84 -2.89
N ASP A 37 -3.12 4.31 -2.61
CA ASP A 37 -2.43 5.28 -3.45
C ASP A 37 -1.29 4.57 -4.16
N VAL A 38 -1.01 4.95 -5.40
CA VAL A 38 0.04 4.28 -6.18
C VAL A 38 1.01 5.26 -6.81
N HIS A 39 2.26 4.84 -6.89
CA HIS A 39 3.35 5.51 -7.60
C HIS A 39 4.10 4.49 -8.45
N LEU A 40 4.91 4.96 -9.37
CA LEU A 40 5.82 4.07 -10.11
C LEU A 40 7.18 4.04 -9.45
N SER A 41 7.74 2.86 -9.32
CA SER A 41 9.14 2.69 -8.94
C SER A 41 10.05 3.02 -10.12
N ARG A 42 11.38 3.06 -9.87
CA ARG A 42 12.34 3.34 -10.93
C ARG A 42 12.29 2.31 -12.06
N ASP A 43 12.00 1.06 -11.72
CA ASP A 43 11.89 -0.02 -12.72
C ASP A 43 10.47 -0.18 -13.28
N GLY A 44 9.60 0.81 -13.06
CA GLY A 44 8.28 0.84 -13.67
C GLY A 44 7.23 -0.04 -13.04
N VAL A 45 7.42 -0.45 -11.79
CA VAL A 45 6.43 -1.25 -11.05
C VAL A 45 5.49 -0.31 -10.31
N VAL A 46 4.18 -0.57 -10.40
CA VAL A 46 3.18 0.18 -9.66
C VAL A 46 3.20 -0.27 -8.21
N VAL A 47 3.52 0.63 -7.29
CA VAL A 47 3.63 0.32 -5.85
C VAL A 47 2.62 1.13 -5.04
N CYS A 48 2.19 0.57 -3.92
CA CYS A 48 1.24 1.22 -3.02
C CYS A 48 2.00 2.14 -2.06
N HIS A 49 1.83 3.44 -2.24
CA HIS A 49 2.49 4.45 -1.42
C HIS A 49 1.86 5.81 -1.69
N HIS A 50 1.73 6.65 -0.69
CA HIS A 50 1.05 7.93 -0.84
C HIS A 50 1.97 9.08 -1.26
N ASP A 51 3.05 9.30 -0.52
CA ASP A 51 3.93 10.44 -0.76
C ASP A 51 4.84 10.20 -1.97
N PRO A 52 5.32 11.24 -2.64
CA PRO A 52 6.32 11.05 -3.70
C PRO A 52 7.68 10.61 -3.15
N THR A 53 7.94 10.78 -1.85
CA THR A 53 9.16 10.32 -1.20
C THR A 53 8.86 9.29 -0.13
N VAL A 54 9.89 8.54 0.30
CA VAL A 54 9.74 7.51 1.34
C VAL A 54 10.03 8.05 2.75
N ASP A 55 10.37 9.33 2.87
CA ASP A 55 10.89 9.92 4.10
C ASP A 55 9.97 9.79 5.31
N ARG A 56 8.69 10.11 5.14
CA ARG A 56 7.73 10.17 6.25
C ARG A 56 7.38 8.79 6.81
N THR A 57 7.36 7.79 5.95
CA THR A 57 6.80 6.48 6.29
C THR A 57 7.83 5.35 6.28
N SER A 58 9.11 5.66 6.07
CA SER A 58 10.14 4.64 6.09
C SER A 58 11.38 5.10 6.84
N ASP A 59 12.35 4.18 6.93
CA ASP A 59 13.65 4.44 7.55
C ASP A 59 14.67 5.00 6.55
N THR A 60 14.22 5.37 5.37
CA THR A 60 15.08 5.81 4.26
C THR A 60 14.61 7.18 3.77
N THR A 61 15.43 7.86 3.00
CA THR A 61 15.07 9.14 2.37
C THR A 61 15.25 9.03 0.86
N GLY A 62 14.40 9.76 0.13
CA GLY A 62 14.48 9.84 -1.32
C GLY A 62 13.14 9.63 -1.98
N GLU A 63 13.12 9.78 -3.31
CA GLU A 63 11.90 9.64 -4.09
C GLU A 63 11.57 8.19 -4.39
N VAL A 64 10.29 7.83 -4.32
CA VAL A 64 9.83 6.49 -4.69
C VAL A 64 10.32 6.14 -6.11
N ALA A 65 10.21 7.08 -7.03
CA ALA A 65 10.63 6.88 -8.43
C ALA A 65 12.16 6.72 -8.58
N GLY A 66 12.92 6.96 -7.53
CA GLY A 66 14.38 6.78 -7.54
C GLY A 66 14.83 5.39 -7.13
N PHE A 67 13.92 4.53 -6.66
CA PHE A 67 14.24 3.19 -6.17
C PHE A 67 13.54 2.11 -6.98
N THR A 68 14.20 0.96 -7.12
CA THR A 68 13.56 -0.22 -7.70
C THR A 68 12.62 -0.86 -6.69
N LEU A 69 11.73 -1.72 -7.16
CA LEU A 69 10.86 -2.48 -6.24
C LEU A 69 11.68 -3.25 -5.22
N GLU A 70 12.76 -3.89 -5.66
CA GLU A 70 13.62 -4.66 -4.75
C GLU A 70 14.21 -3.77 -3.65
N GLU A 71 14.67 -2.57 -4.01
CA GLU A 71 15.19 -1.61 -3.04
C GLU A 71 14.11 -1.16 -2.05
N LEU A 72 12.93 -0.85 -2.56
CA LEU A 72 11.80 -0.43 -1.73
C LEU A 72 11.38 -1.53 -0.75
N LYS A 73 11.41 -2.77 -1.18
CA LYS A 73 11.03 -3.90 -0.33
C LYS A 73 11.96 -4.12 0.86
N LYS A 74 13.17 -3.62 0.79
CA LYS A 74 14.14 -3.72 1.89
C LYS A 74 13.96 -2.65 2.95
N MET A 75 13.16 -1.64 2.68
CA MET A 75 12.92 -0.55 3.62
C MET A 75 11.85 -0.92 4.65
N ASP A 76 11.93 -0.32 5.83
CA ASP A 76 10.93 -0.50 6.88
C ASP A 76 9.88 0.60 6.75
N PHE A 77 8.67 0.22 6.33
CA PHE A 77 7.53 1.14 6.18
C PHE A 77 6.55 1.06 7.33
N SER A 78 6.90 0.42 8.43
CA SER A 78 5.96 0.22 9.54
C SER A 78 6.40 0.82 10.87
N SER A 79 7.69 0.87 11.14
CA SER A 79 8.19 1.21 12.48
C SER A 79 8.02 2.68 12.89
N TYR A 80 7.66 3.58 11.97
CA TYR A 80 7.36 4.95 12.34
C TYR A 80 6.07 5.04 13.18
N MET A 81 5.20 4.04 13.13
CA MET A 81 4.02 3.95 13.99
C MET A 81 4.33 3.10 15.23
N PRO A 82 3.93 3.55 16.42
CA PRO A 82 4.24 2.84 17.66
C PRO A 82 3.27 1.67 17.88
N VAL A 83 3.22 0.73 16.95
CA VAL A 83 2.35 -0.45 17.04
C VAL A 83 3.17 -1.69 16.72
N VAL A 84 2.79 -2.81 17.33
CA VAL A 84 3.43 -4.09 17.05
C VAL A 84 2.68 -4.74 15.89
N VAL A 85 3.42 -5.07 14.82
CA VAL A 85 2.85 -5.74 13.67
C VAL A 85 2.91 -7.26 13.91
N PRO A 86 1.76 -7.95 13.93
CA PRO A 86 1.75 -9.40 14.13
C PRO A 86 2.53 -10.14 13.04
N GLU A 87 3.09 -11.28 13.41
CA GLU A 87 3.83 -12.11 12.46
C GLU A 87 2.94 -12.52 11.28
N GLU A 88 1.68 -12.82 11.53
CA GLU A 88 0.71 -13.18 10.49
C GLU A 88 0.46 -12.05 9.47
N TYR A 89 0.80 -10.81 9.82
CA TYR A 89 0.73 -9.66 8.92
C TYR A 89 2.11 -9.25 8.40
N GLY A 90 3.14 -10.10 8.57
CA GLY A 90 4.46 -9.87 8.03
C GLY A 90 5.45 -9.18 8.96
N SER A 91 5.10 -8.95 10.21
CA SER A 91 5.94 -8.20 11.17
C SER A 91 6.37 -6.86 10.57
N THR A 92 7.61 -6.43 10.74
CA THR A 92 8.11 -5.17 10.18
C THR A 92 8.70 -5.33 8.79
N SER A 93 8.74 -6.55 8.25
CA SER A 93 9.31 -6.81 6.93
C SER A 93 8.22 -7.02 5.89
N ASP A 94 8.57 -6.86 4.62
CA ASP A 94 7.66 -7.12 3.50
C ASP A 94 6.34 -6.36 3.60
N GLN A 95 6.39 -5.12 4.05
CA GLN A 95 5.18 -4.31 4.24
C GLN A 95 4.81 -3.50 3.01
N LEU A 96 5.77 -3.07 2.20
CA LEU A 96 5.47 -2.38 0.95
C LEU A 96 5.02 -3.39 -0.09
N LEU A 97 3.88 -3.13 -0.71
CA LEU A 97 3.32 -4.01 -1.74
C LEU A 97 3.29 -3.30 -3.08
N SER A 98 3.50 -4.07 -4.14
CA SER A 98 3.10 -3.64 -5.48
C SER A 98 1.59 -3.75 -5.58
N LEU A 99 0.99 -3.08 -6.56
CA LEU A 99 -0.46 -3.19 -6.78
C LEU A 99 -0.85 -4.65 -7.08
N VAL A 100 -0.03 -5.35 -7.86
CA VAL A 100 -0.29 -6.77 -8.17
C VAL A 100 -0.31 -7.59 -6.90
N GLU A 101 0.65 -7.36 -5.99
CA GLU A 101 0.68 -8.07 -4.72
C GLU A 101 -0.55 -7.79 -3.87
N LEU A 102 -1.05 -6.55 -3.88
CA LEU A 102 -2.28 -6.22 -3.16
C LEU A 102 -3.48 -6.97 -3.74
N LEU A 103 -3.57 -7.04 -5.07
CA LEU A 103 -4.64 -7.78 -5.73
C LEU A 103 -4.58 -9.27 -5.40
N GLU A 104 -3.38 -9.85 -5.40
CA GLU A 104 -3.18 -11.24 -5.02
C GLU A 104 -3.58 -11.51 -3.57
N LEU A 105 -3.24 -10.59 -2.69
CA LEU A 105 -3.57 -10.69 -1.27
C LEU A 105 -5.08 -10.66 -1.04
N ILE A 106 -5.81 -9.81 -1.74
CA ILE A 106 -7.27 -9.76 -1.68
C ILE A 106 -7.86 -11.07 -2.19
N ASP A 107 -7.33 -11.56 -3.30
CA ASP A 107 -7.81 -12.81 -3.92
C ASP A 107 -7.59 -14.01 -2.99
N GLU A 108 -6.43 -14.09 -2.34
CA GLU A 108 -6.10 -15.17 -1.41
C GLU A 108 -7.06 -15.25 -0.23
N ARG A 109 -7.59 -14.10 0.21
CA ARG A 109 -8.55 -14.07 1.31
C ARG A 109 -9.94 -14.49 0.89
N GLY A 110 -10.18 -14.66 -0.42
CA GLY A 110 -11.45 -15.14 -0.95
C GLY A 110 -12.62 -14.22 -0.69
N THR A 111 -12.37 -12.94 -0.45
CA THR A 111 -13.37 -11.97 -0.10
C THR A 111 -13.69 -11.09 -1.29
N LYS A 112 -14.97 -10.79 -1.50
CA LYS A 112 -15.36 -9.78 -2.48
C LYS A 112 -15.08 -8.42 -1.87
N MET A 113 -14.16 -7.69 -2.48
CA MET A 113 -13.73 -6.41 -1.95
C MET A 113 -13.54 -5.40 -3.07
N GLY A 114 -14.11 -4.21 -2.88
CA GLY A 114 -13.88 -3.10 -3.79
C GLY A 114 -12.47 -2.55 -3.62
N LEU A 115 -11.93 -2.00 -4.68
CA LEU A 115 -10.61 -1.38 -4.64
C LEU A 115 -10.67 -0.03 -5.34
N ALA A 116 -10.39 1.03 -4.59
CA ALA A 116 -10.28 2.38 -5.13
C ALA A 116 -8.81 2.75 -5.20
N ILE A 117 -8.33 3.07 -6.38
CA ILE A 117 -6.91 3.36 -6.61
C ILE A 117 -6.75 4.83 -6.97
N GLU A 118 -5.94 5.55 -6.20
CA GLU A 118 -5.60 6.92 -6.50
C GLU A 118 -4.19 6.99 -7.06
N ILE A 119 -4.07 7.51 -8.28
CA ILE A 119 -2.80 7.59 -8.98
C ILE A 119 -2.08 8.86 -8.53
N LYS A 120 -0.91 8.69 -7.91
CA LYS A 120 -0.14 9.80 -7.34
C LYS A 120 1.09 10.16 -8.15
N HIS A 121 1.46 9.34 -9.12
CA HIS A 121 2.69 9.58 -9.89
C HIS A 121 2.55 10.87 -10.70
N PRO A 122 3.38 11.89 -10.43
CA PRO A 122 3.16 13.22 -11.00
C PRO A 122 3.75 13.44 -12.37
N SER A 123 4.42 12.47 -12.94
CA SER A 123 5.26 12.64 -14.09
C SER A 123 4.57 12.34 -15.40
N PRO A 124 5.31 12.37 -16.52
CA PRO A 124 4.76 12.00 -17.82
C PRO A 124 4.19 10.57 -17.88
N TYR A 125 4.41 9.75 -16.88
CA TYR A 125 3.84 8.40 -16.85
C TYR A 125 2.42 8.36 -16.27
N GLY A 126 1.90 9.48 -15.78
CA GLY A 126 0.58 9.51 -15.15
C GLY A 126 -0.53 8.99 -16.04
N HIS A 127 -0.55 9.37 -17.30
CA HIS A 127 -1.61 8.93 -18.20
C HIS A 127 -1.55 7.43 -18.52
N LEU A 128 -0.37 6.80 -18.40
CA LEU A 128 -0.26 5.36 -18.59
C LEU A 128 -0.97 4.62 -17.48
N LEU A 129 -0.89 5.15 -16.26
CA LEU A 129 -1.62 4.58 -15.13
C LEU A 129 -3.13 4.81 -15.27
N GLU A 130 -3.52 5.95 -15.78
CA GLU A 130 -4.92 6.30 -15.97
C GLU A 130 -5.61 5.42 -17.03
N GLU A 131 -4.86 4.92 -18.00
CA GLU A 131 -5.39 4.05 -19.04
C GLU A 131 -5.57 2.61 -18.57
N GLU A 132 -4.98 2.26 -17.46
CA GLU A 132 -5.08 0.93 -16.87
C GLU A 132 -6.39 0.80 -16.06
#